data_9b2f9f2f728fdf69d01bd419bd4ab68f
#
_entry.id   9b2f9f2f728fdf69d01bd419bd4ab68f
#
_cell.length_a   1.000
_cell.length_b   1.000
_cell.length_c   1.000
_cell.angle_alpha   90.00
_cell.angle_beta   90.00
_cell.angle_gamma   90.00
#
_symmetry.space_group_name_H-M   'P 1'
#
loop_
_entity.id
_entity.type
_entity.pdbx_description
1 polymer ?
#
loop_
_entity_poly.entity_id
_entity_poly.type
_entity_poly.pdbx_seq_one_letter_code
_entity_poly.pdbx_strand_id
1 'polypeptide(L)'
;MNSDQISNNKIRQVFMLAVIIILSAIILYNLSDFLPSLLGAITLYIISRSWNFKLVEEKGWKPWVAALVIILICLVIIVIPTYFTIEVLVNKISDAKAYTESITQFFEKIETYIRAKTGFEILSNGNLEKITGFATQASTAILNTTVNMISIIVGMFFILYFMLTKGRLFERILTSISPLKKANDQKIGEKFRKMVIANAVGIPVVALVQALVSLISYFIFGAPSPLLLFILTFIGSMIPIVGAAIIYVPVGLFMLASGDTFGGLGILAYGFLVVGLVDNVFRFTFLKKLENIHPLNTVFGIILGLKIFGFFGLIFGPILVSITILLMQIYGDEFSEETEDSPNDIVLPESETPLQPKIDIDI
;
A
#
# COMPACT_ATOMS: atom_id res chain seq x y z
N MET A 1 0.34 6.33 64.70
CA MET A 1 0.01 7.03 63.46
C MET A 1 1.28 7.09 62.63
N ASN A 2 1.49 6.09 61.75
CA ASN A 2 2.62 6.12 60.85
C ASN A 2 2.21 6.97 59.63
N SER A 3 2.83 8.11 59.49
CA SER A 3 2.75 8.94 58.32
C SER A 3 3.26 8.11 57.13
N ASP A 4 2.45 8.00 56.08
CA ASP A 4 2.82 7.48 54.78
C ASP A 4 3.90 8.41 54.16
N GLN A 5 5.13 8.28 54.61
CA GLN A 5 6.27 8.92 53.96
C GLN A 5 6.57 8.05 52.73
N ILE A 6 6.17 8.61 51.56
CA ILE A 6 6.56 7.99 50.27
C ILE A 6 8.08 7.91 50.26
N SER A 7 8.60 6.69 50.17
CA SER A 7 10.05 6.43 50.20
C SER A 7 10.72 7.23 49.06
N ASN A 8 11.83 7.91 49.38
CA ASN A 8 12.58 8.73 48.42
C ASN A 8 12.99 7.94 47.15
N ASN A 9 13.13 6.63 47.29
CA ASN A 9 13.38 5.72 46.15
C ASN A 9 12.18 5.61 45.22
N LYS A 10 10.96 5.60 45.72
CA LYS A 10 9.75 5.57 44.89
C LYS A 10 9.60 6.88 44.11
N ILE A 11 9.90 8.02 44.74
CA ILE A 11 9.86 9.33 44.08
C ILE A 11 10.90 9.39 42.94
N ARG A 12 12.14 8.90 43.19
CA ARG A 12 13.19 8.81 42.17
C ARG A 12 12.80 7.89 41.03
N GLN A 13 12.21 6.75 41.33
CA GLN A 13 11.75 5.78 40.32
C GLN A 13 10.65 6.38 39.42
N VAL A 14 9.63 7.04 40.00
CA VAL A 14 8.56 7.70 39.25
C VAL A 14 9.11 8.85 38.40
N PHE A 15 10.03 9.66 38.96
CA PHE A 15 10.66 10.75 38.23
C PHE A 15 11.48 10.21 37.04
N MET A 16 12.32 9.18 37.22
CA MET A 16 13.08 8.55 36.13
C MET A 16 12.15 7.98 35.06
N LEU A 17 11.07 7.33 35.45
CA LEU A 17 10.08 6.76 34.52
C LEU A 17 9.38 7.87 33.74
N ALA A 18 9.01 8.96 34.40
CA ALA A 18 8.40 10.13 33.73
C ALA A 18 9.38 10.76 32.72
N VAL A 19 10.65 10.94 33.08
CA VAL A 19 11.68 11.44 32.15
C VAL A 19 11.86 10.52 30.96
N ILE A 20 11.93 9.20 31.17
CA ILE A 20 12.04 8.21 30.08
C ILE A 20 10.83 8.29 29.16
N ILE A 21 9.61 8.35 29.72
CA ILE A 21 8.37 8.45 28.92
C ILE A 21 8.36 9.74 28.10
N ILE A 22 8.69 10.89 28.71
CA ILE A 22 8.71 12.19 28.02
C ILE A 22 9.75 12.19 26.89
N LEU A 23 10.98 11.73 27.16
CA LEU A 23 12.02 11.66 26.16
C LEU A 23 11.65 10.69 25.02
N SER A 24 11.09 9.52 25.37
CA SER A 24 10.61 8.55 24.36
C SER A 24 9.48 9.15 23.51
N ALA A 25 8.54 9.86 24.11
CA ALA A 25 7.46 10.50 23.39
C ALA A 25 7.98 11.59 22.43
N ILE A 26 8.93 12.41 22.86
CA ILE A 26 9.58 13.43 22.03
C ILE A 26 10.32 12.77 20.86
N ILE A 27 11.08 11.71 21.13
CA ILE A 27 11.81 10.97 20.08
C ILE A 27 10.82 10.35 19.07
N LEU A 28 9.78 9.66 19.53
CA LEU A 28 8.79 9.02 18.66
C LEU A 28 8.03 10.06 17.83
N TYR A 29 7.67 11.19 18.41
CA TYR A 29 6.98 12.28 17.70
C TYR A 29 7.83 12.82 16.55
N ASN A 30 9.10 13.14 16.80
CA ASN A 30 10.00 13.67 15.77
C ASN A 30 10.50 12.58 14.79
N LEU A 31 10.49 11.32 15.21
CA LEU A 31 10.89 10.20 14.35
C LEU A 31 9.76 9.78 13.39
N SER A 32 8.53 10.24 13.62
CA SER A 32 7.38 9.93 12.77
C SER A 32 7.60 10.31 11.30
N ASP A 33 8.34 11.39 11.04
CA ASP A 33 8.69 11.83 9.68
C ASP A 33 9.62 10.84 8.94
N PHE A 34 10.34 10.01 9.69
CA PHE A 34 11.20 8.95 9.13
C PHE A 34 10.47 7.60 8.95
N LEU A 35 9.22 7.51 9.39
CA LEU A 35 8.44 6.28 9.29
C LEU A 35 8.29 5.77 7.84
N PRO A 36 8.07 6.62 6.82
CA PRO A 36 8.09 6.19 5.42
C PRO A 36 9.42 5.61 4.99
N SER A 37 10.54 6.18 5.44
CA SER A 37 11.89 5.68 5.16
C SER A 37 12.12 4.29 5.77
N LEU A 38 11.68 4.09 7.01
CA LEU A 38 11.78 2.82 7.70
C LEU A 38 10.94 1.74 7.03
N LEU A 39 9.69 2.03 6.72
CA LEU A 39 8.78 1.08 6.04
C LEU A 39 9.30 0.74 4.64
N GLY A 40 9.81 1.74 3.91
CA GLY A 40 10.45 1.54 2.61
C GLY A 40 11.68 0.64 2.71
N ALA A 41 12.54 0.87 3.69
CA ALA A 41 13.72 0.04 3.93
C ALA A 41 13.35 -1.41 4.29
N ILE A 42 12.37 -1.63 5.17
CA ILE A 42 11.87 -2.96 5.52
C ILE A 42 11.32 -3.66 4.28
N THR A 43 10.54 -2.95 3.47
CA THR A 43 9.96 -3.50 2.24
C THR A 43 11.03 -3.92 1.25
N LEU A 44 12.00 -3.05 0.97
CA LEU A 44 13.13 -3.36 0.07
C LEU A 44 14.02 -4.48 0.64
N TYR A 45 14.22 -4.52 1.96
CA TYR A 45 14.93 -5.62 2.61
C TYR A 45 14.22 -6.95 2.39
N ILE A 46 12.90 -7.03 2.60
CA ILE A 46 12.11 -8.25 2.40
C ILE A 46 12.20 -8.73 0.95
N ILE A 47 12.14 -7.82 -0.01
CA ILE A 47 12.24 -8.14 -1.44
C ILE A 47 13.64 -8.64 -1.80
N SER A 48 14.69 -7.96 -1.32
CA SER A 48 16.08 -8.21 -1.71
C SER A 48 16.82 -9.21 -0.82
N ARG A 49 16.25 -9.58 0.34
CA ARG A 49 16.84 -10.47 1.34
C ARG A 49 17.43 -11.76 0.75
N SER A 50 16.66 -12.43 -0.08
CA SER A 50 17.11 -13.70 -0.68
C SER A 50 18.33 -13.52 -1.60
N TRP A 51 18.39 -12.41 -2.33
CA TRP A 51 19.55 -12.08 -3.16
C TRP A 51 20.77 -11.74 -2.32
N ASN A 52 20.57 -10.97 -1.24
CA ASN A 52 21.65 -10.61 -0.33
C ASN A 52 22.32 -11.87 0.27
N PHE A 53 21.52 -12.80 0.79
CA PHE A 53 22.06 -14.05 1.36
C PHE A 53 22.75 -14.91 0.31
N LYS A 54 22.20 -15.02 -0.90
CA LYS A 54 22.88 -15.73 -1.99
C LYS A 54 24.24 -15.12 -2.33
N LEU A 55 24.35 -13.79 -2.39
CA LEU A 55 25.62 -13.11 -2.68
C LEU A 55 26.63 -13.30 -1.55
N VAL A 56 26.21 -13.17 -0.30
CA VAL A 56 27.10 -13.23 0.87
C VAL A 56 27.47 -14.69 1.23
N GLU A 57 26.46 -15.56 1.38
CA GLU A 57 26.64 -16.91 1.92
C GLU A 57 27.04 -17.93 0.85
N GLU A 58 26.45 -17.87 -0.36
CA GLU A 58 26.75 -18.82 -1.43
C GLU A 58 27.94 -18.37 -2.30
N LYS A 59 28.02 -17.05 -2.63
CA LYS A 59 29.09 -16.51 -3.49
C LYS A 59 30.25 -15.91 -2.72
N GLY A 60 30.21 -15.86 -1.38
CA GLY A 60 31.29 -15.36 -0.54
C GLY A 60 31.59 -13.86 -0.65
N TRP A 61 30.63 -13.06 -1.11
CA TRP A 61 30.83 -11.62 -1.23
C TRP A 61 30.92 -10.95 0.14
N LYS A 62 31.72 -9.89 0.25
CA LYS A 62 31.74 -9.09 1.48
C LYS A 62 30.36 -8.45 1.68
N PRO A 63 29.77 -8.49 2.90
CA PRO A 63 28.39 -8.00 3.13
C PRO A 63 28.15 -6.56 2.66
N TRP A 64 29.12 -5.67 2.82
CA TRP A 64 28.98 -4.28 2.38
C TRP A 64 28.94 -4.13 0.85
N VAL A 65 29.68 -4.99 0.09
CA VAL A 65 29.65 -4.97 -1.38
C VAL A 65 28.28 -5.48 -1.88
N ALA A 66 27.80 -6.58 -1.34
CA ALA A 66 26.47 -7.11 -1.68
C ALA A 66 25.37 -6.09 -1.40
N ALA A 67 25.42 -5.41 -0.25
CA ALA A 67 24.48 -4.36 0.11
C ALA A 67 24.53 -3.19 -0.87
N LEU A 68 25.71 -2.69 -1.22
CA LEU A 68 25.87 -1.58 -2.18
C LEU A 68 25.31 -1.92 -3.56
N VAL A 69 25.59 -3.12 -4.08
CA VAL A 69 25.08 -3.57 -5.38
C VAL A 69 23.56 -3.64 -5.38
N ILE A 70 22.97 -4.21 -4.32
CA ILE A 70 21.50 -4.28 -4.18
C ILE A 70 20.90 -2.88 -4.10
N ILE A 71 21.49 -1.99 -3.31
CA ILE A 71 21.04 -0.60 -3.19
C ILE A 71 21.12 0.12 -4.52
N LEU A 72 22.21 -0.06 -5.29
CA LEU A 72 22.35 0.54 -6.61
C LEU A 72 21.24 0.06 -7.57
N ILE A 73 20.95 -1.22 -7.57
CA ILE A 73 19.86 -1.78 -8.39
C ILE A 73 18.51 -1.18 -7.96
N CYS A 74 18.21 -1.15 -6.65
CA CYS A 74 16.99 -0.55 -6.13
C CYS A 74 16.90 0.94 -6.46
N LEU A 75 18.01 1.66 -6.36
CA LEU A 75 18.09 3.09 -6.69
C LEU A 75 17.74 3.32 -8.16
N VAL A 76 18.34 2.55 -9.07
CA VAL A 76 18.03 2.64 -10.50
C VAL A 76 16.55 2.37 -10.77
N ILE A 77 16.00 1.32 -10.18
CA ILE A 77 14.58 0.93 -10.38
C ILE A 77 13.60 1.98 -9.82
N ILE A 78 13.96 2.66 -8.73
CA ILE A 78 13.06 3.64 -8.09
C ILE A 78 13.29 5.04 -8.63
N VAL A 79 14.54 5.49 -8.69
CA VAL A 79 14.89 6.90 -9.01
C VAL A 79 14.65 7.21 -10.49
N ILE A 80 14.99 6.28 -11.39
CA ILE A 80 14.83 6.56 -12.84
C ILE A 80 13.36 6.79 -13.20
N PRO A 81 12.40 5.89 -12.90
CA PRO A 81 10.99 6.14 -13.23
C PRO A 81 10.43 7.36 -12.50
N THR A 82 10.86 7.58 -11.24
CA THR A 82 10.41 8.75 -10.46
C THR A 82 10.90 10.04 -11.09
N TYR A 83 12.16 10.11 -11.54
CA TYR A 83 12.72 11.26 -12.22
C TYR A 83 11.94 11.58 -13.51
N PHE A 84 11.73 10.59 -14.38
CA PHE A 84 10.93 10.78 -15.60
C PHE A 84 9.51 11.21 -15.31
N THR A 85 8.89 10.66 -14.27
CA THR A 85 7.54 11.04 -13.85
C THR A 85 7.49 12.50 -13.42
N ILE A 86 8.43 12.93 -12.57
CA ILE A 86 8.54 14.32 -12.10
C ILE A 86 8.83 15.25 -13.27
N GLU A 87 9.76 14.92 -14.14
CA GLU A 87 10.12 15.73 -15.31
C GLU A 87 8.93 15.99 -16.23
N VAL A 88 8.19 14.93 -16.57
CA VAL A 88 6.99 15.08 -17.43
C VAL A 88 5.90 15.90 -16.73
N LEU A 89 5.69 15.67 -15.43
CA LEU A 89 4.70 16.43 -14.66
C LEU A 89 5.11 17.89 -14.52
N VAL A 90 6.34 18.20 -14.15
CA VAL A 90 6.84 19.57 -13.96
C VAL A 90 6.82 20.33 -15.29
N ASN A 91 7.30 19.75 -16.39
CA ASN A 91 7.29 20.39 -17.70
C ASN A 91 5.89 20.71 -18.23
N LYS A 92 4.87 19.94 -17.80
CA LYS A 92 3.46 20.21 -18.16
C LYS A 92 2.76 21.16 -17.18
N ILE A 93 3.24 21.26 -15.92
CA ILE A 93 2.63 22.06 -14.85
C ILE A 93 3.34 23.42 -14.70
N SER A 94 4.54 23.59 -15.28
CA SER A 94 5.33 24.83 -15.14
C SER A 94 4.58 26.11 -15.58
N ASP A 95 3.54 25.97 -16.40
CA ASP A 95 2.62 27.05 -16.76
C ASP A 95 1.27 26.88 -16.00
N ALA A 96 1.31 27.01 -14.67
CA ALA A 96 0.20 26.68 -13.78
C ALA A 96 -1.12 27.42 -14.17
N LYS A 97 -1.05 28.64 -14.71
CA LYS A 97 -2.24 29.37 -15.18
C LYS A 97 -2.82 28.74 -16.45
N ALA A 98 -2.01 28.51 -17.47
CA ALA A 98 -2.44 27.87 -18.70
C ALA A 98 -2.94 26.44 -18.47
N TYR A 99 -2.35 25.75 -17.49
CA TYR A 99 -2.79 24.41 -17.11
C TYR A 99 -4.15 24.41 -16.40
N THR A 100 -4.36 25.36 -15.49
CA THR A 100 -5.66 25.52 -14.81
C THR A 100 -6.77 25.88 -15.80
N GLU A 101 -6.49 26.79 -16.74
CA GLU A 101 -7.43 27.13 -17.83
C GLU A 101 -7.71 25.89 -18.70
N SER A 102 -6.69 25.11 -19.04
CA SER A 102 -6.84 23.88 -19.83
C SER A 102 -7.69 22.83 -19.12
N ILE A 103 -7.50 22.65 -17.80
CA ILE A 103 -8.31 21.74 -16.98
C ILE A 103 -9.76 22.25 -16.90
N THR A 104 -9.96 23.54 -16.68
CA THR A 104 -11.30 24.12 -16.63
C THR A 104 -12.03 23.89 -17.95
N GLN A 105 -11.40 24.22 -19.09
CA GLN A 105 -11.95 23.97 -20.42
C GLN A 105 -12.21 22.49 -20.69
N PHE A 106 -11.36 21.61 -20.21
CA PHE A 106 -11.53 20.17 -20.30
C PHE A 106 -12.83 19.71 -19.61
N PHE A 107 -13.04 20.14 -18.38
CA PHE A 107 -14.26 19.78 -17.64
C PHE A 107 -15.50 20.48 -18.14
N GLU A 108 -15.42 21.75 -18.54
CA GLU A 108 -16.53 22.51 -19.16
C GLU A 108 -17.02 21.85 -20.46
N LYS A 109 -16.09 21.38 -21.31
CA LYS A 109 -16.47 20.66 -22.53
C LYS A 109 -17.18 19.35 -22.23
N ILE A 110 -16.68 18.58 -21.25
CA ILE A 110 -17.33 17.34 -20.84
C ILE A 110 -18.73 17.62 -20.28
N GLU A 111 -18.88 18.62 -19.43
CA GLU A 111 -20.18 19.01 -18.88
C GLU A 111 -21.17 19.42 -19.96
N THR A 112 -20.77 20.32 -20.84
CA THR A 112 -21.60 20.78 -21.94
C THR A 112 -22.05 19.63 -22.83
N TYR A 113 -21.15 18.68 -23.11
CA TYR A 113 -21.46 17.48 -23.89
C TYR A 113 -22.49 16.58 -23.20
N ILE A 114 -22.28 16.29 -21.92
CA ILE A 114 -23.18 15.41 -21.16
C ILE A 114 -24.53 16.07 -20.96
N ARG A 115 -24.58 17.36 -20.61
CA ARG A 115 -25.81 18.13 -20.44
C ARG A 115 -26.62 18.17 -21.75
N ALA A 116 -25.96 18.36 -22.89
CA ALA A 116 -26.63 18.34 -24.18
C ALA A 116 -27.22 16.98 -24.57
N LYS A 117 -26.63 15.88 -24.12
CA LYS A 117 -27.04 14.50 -24.43
C LYS A 117 -28.01 13.89 -23.42
N THR A 118 -27.87 14.20 -22.15
CA THR A 118 -28.59 13.52 -21.05
C THR A 118 -29.50 14.43 -20.24
N GLY A 119 -29.33 15.78 -20.37
CA GLY A 119 -30.05 16.77 -19.56
C GLY A 119 -29.57 16.86 -18.11
N PHE A 120 -28.58 16.03 -17.67
CA PHE A 120 -28.06 16.06 -16.32
C PHE A 120 -26.90 17.05 -16.20
N GLU A 121 -26.95 17.89 -15.15
CA GLU A 121 -25.81 18.72 -14.71
C GLU A 121 -24.94 17.91 -13.76
N ILE A 122 -23.76 17.48 -14.24
CA ILE A 122 -22.81 16.72 -13.40
C ILE A 122 -21.92 17.66 -12.60
N LEU A 123 -21.59 18.82 -13.18
CA LEU A 123 -20.69 19.80 -12.60
C LEU A 123 -21.43 21.11 -12.34
N SER A 124 -21.89 21.33 -11.12
CA SER A 124 -22.29 22.69 -10.70
C SER A 124 -21.07 23.59 -10.59
N ASN A 125 -21.24 24.92 -10.75
CA ASN A 125 -20.14 25.89 -10.65
C ASN A 125 -19.28 25.73 -9.39
N GLY A 126 -19.85 25.32 -8.26
CA GLY A 126 -19.11 25.03 -7.03
C GLY A 126 -18.24 23.74 -7.07
N ASN A 127 -18.51 22.82 -7.99
CA ASN A 127 -17.69 21.64 -8.18
C ASN A 127 -16.50 21.89 -9.13
N LEU A 128 -16.67 22.76 -10.10
CA LEU A 128 -15.58 23.25 -10.96
C LEU A 128 -14.51 23.99 -10.16
N GLU A 129 -14.91 24.88 -9.23
CA GLU A 129 -13.98 25.54 -8.32
C GLU A 129 -13.22 24.54 -7.43
N LYS A 130 -13.89 23.50 -6.96
CA LYS A 130 -13.23 22.44 -6.18
C LYS A 130 -12.22 21.65 -7.01
N ILE A 131 -12.55 21.32 -8.28
CA ILE A 131 -11.67 20.58 -9.19
C ILE A 131 -10.44 21.43 -9.55
N THR A 132 -10.64 22.71 -9.90
CA THR A 132 -9.52 23.62 -10.19
C THR A 132 -8.68 23.91 -8.94
N GLY A 133 -9.32 24.08 -7.78
CA GLY A 133 -8.64 24.19 -6.49
C GLY A 133 -7.83 22.94 -6.15
N PHE A 134 -8.36 21.74 -6.38
CA PHE A 134 -7.65 20.49 -6.21
C PHE A 134 -6.45 20.36 -7.17
N ALA A 135 -6.62 20.74 -8.44
CA ALA A 135 -5.53 20.72 -9.41
C ALA A 135 -4.38 21.68 -9.03
N THR A 136 -4.72 22.87 -8.55
CA THR A 136 -3.73 23.85 -8.07
C THR A 136 -3.02 23.36 -6.80
N GLN A 137 -3.79 22.79 -5.85
CA GLN A 137 -3.21 22.19 -4.65
C GLN A 137 -2.34 20.96 -4.97
N ALA A 138 -2.76 20.12 -5.92
CA ALA A 138 -1.95 18.99 -6.36
C ALA A 138 -0.64 19.45 -7.01
N SER A 139 -0.65 20.51 -7.81
CA SER A 139 0.55 21.08 -8.42
C SER A 139 1.54 21.60 -7.37
N THR A 140 1.08 22.35 -6.39
CA THR A 140 1.93 22.84 -5.29
C THR A 140 2.38 21.71 -4.37
N ALA A 141 1.55 20.71 -4.14
CA ALA A 141 1.89 19.52 -3.37
C ALA A 141 3.00 18.70 -4.06
N ILE A 142 2.96 18.54 -5.38
CA ILE A 142 4.01 17.85 -6.15
C ILE A 142 5.36 18.54 -5.96
N LEU A 143 5.42 19.87 -6.05
CA LEU A 143 6.65 20.63 -5.88
C LEU A 143 7.21 20.50 -4.46
N ASN A 144 6.35 20.64 -3.43
CA ASN A 144 6.77 20.53 -2.03
C ASN A 144 7.13 19.08 -1.64
N THR A 145 6.45 18.10 -2.23
CA THR A 145 6.70 16.68 -1.96
C THR A 145 8.06 16.23 -2.51
N THR A 146 8.56 16.86 -3.59
CA THR A 146 9.85 16.47 -4.20
C THR A 146 11.01 16.58 -3.21
N VAL A 147 11.08 17.64 -2.41
CA VAL A 147 12.15 17.83 -1.40
C VAL A 147 12.02 16.78 -0.29
N ASN A 148 10.82 16.53 0.20
CA ASN A 148 10.57 15.51 1.22
C ASN A 148 10.85 14.10 0.70
N MET A 149 10.55 13.82 -0.57
CA MET A 149 10.87 12.53 -1.21
C MET A 149 12.36 12.22 -1.21
N ILE A 150 13.22 13.20 -1.49
CA ILE A 150 14.68 13.00 -1.46
C ILE A 150 15.13 12.58 -0.07
N SER A 151 14.66 13.25 0.98
CA SER A 151 14.99 12.91 2.37
C SER A 151 14.52 11.51 2.75
N ILE A 152 13.30 11.13 2.33
CA ILE A 152 12.73 9.79 2.55
C ILE A 152 13.56 8.72 1.84
N ILE A 153 13.93 8.95 0.58
CA ILE A 153 14.72 8.01 -0.24
C ILE A 153 16.12 7.83 0.36
N VAL A 154 16.79 8.91 0.74
CA VAL A 154 18.11 8.85 1.39
C VAL A 154 18.04 8.09 2.71
N GLY A 155 17.08 8.43 3.58
CA GLY A 155 16.85 7.72 4.84
C GLY A 155 16.54 6.24 4.63
N MET A 156 15.70 5.92 3.65
CA MET A 156 15.34 4.55 3.28
C MET A 156 16.56 3.72 2.87
N PHE A 157 17.42 4.24 1.97
CA PHE A 157 18.61 3.51 1.54
C PHE A 157 19.68 3.43 2.64
N PHE A 158 19.77 4.44 3.49
CA PHE A 158 20.65 4.40 4.65
C PHE A 158 20.26 3.28 5.61
N ILE A 159 18.99 3.20 5.99
CA ILE A 159 18.46 2.12 6.85
C ILE A 159 18.64 0.75 6.16
N LEU A 160 18.29 0.65 4.87
CA LEU A 160 18.44 -0.57 4.09
C LEU A 160 19.86 -1.09 4.07
N TYR A 161 20.87 -0.20 3.96
CA TYR A 161 22.28 -0.58 4.01
C TYR A 161 22.62 -1.33 5.29
N PHE A 162 22.21 -0.81 6.44
CA PHE A 162 22.45 -1.48 7.73
C PHE A 162 21.67 -2.79 7.86
N MET A 163 20.43 -2.83 7.36
CA MET A 163 19.64 -4.05 7.36
C MET A 163 20.28 -5.14 6.48
N LEU A 164 20.81 -4.81 5.32
CA LEU A 164 21.46 -5.77 4.41
C LEU A 164 22.81 -6.23 4.95
N THR A 165 23.63 -5.32 5.49
CA THR A 165 24.97 -5.67 6.01
C THR A 165 24.92 -6.50 7.28
N LYS A 166 23.88 -6.32 8.13
CA LYS A 166 23.68 -7.04 9.39
C LYS A 166 22.41 -7.88 9.40
N GLY A 167 21.98 -8.38 8.24
CA GLY A 167 20.69 -9.04 8.04
C GLY A 167 20.39 -10.16 9.02
N ARG A 168 21.35 -11.08 9.25
CA ARG A 168 21.17 -12.17 10.22
C ARG A 168 21.02 -11.69 11.67
N LEU A 169 21.73 -10.64 12.05
CA LEU A 169 21.60 -10.05 13.38
C LEU A 169 20.22 -9.40 13.54
N PHE A 170 19.80 -8.65 12.52
CA PHE A 170 18.49 -8.00 12.50
C PHE A 170 17.35 -9.01 12.64
N GLU A 171 17.37 -10.11 11.88
CA GLU A 171 16.36 -11.17 11.96
C GLU A 171 16.37 -11.86 13.34
N ARG A 172 17.56 -12.12 13.91
CA ARG A 172 17.68 -12.72 15.23
C ARG A 172 17.09 -11.81 16.32
N ILE A 173 17.32 -10.50 16.23
CA ILE A 173 16.73 -9.54 17.18
C ILE A 173 15.21 -9.55 17.06
N LEU A 174 14.66 -9.50 15.84
CA LEU A 174 13.21 -9.54 15.62
C LEU A 174 12.57 -10.81 16.22
N THR A 175 13.16 -11.98 15.98
CA THR A 175 12.65 -13.24 16.52
C THR A 175 12.83 -13.36 18.04
N SER A 176 13.82 -12.68 18.62
CA SER A 176 14.04 -12.69 20.09
C SER A 176 13.07 -11.78 20.86
N ILE A 177 12.55 -10.75 20.20
CA ILE A 177 11.59 -9.79 20.78
C ILE A 177 10.15 -10.28 20.58
N SER A 178 9.92 -11.20 19.63
CA SER A 178 8.59 -11.73 19.34
C SER A 178 8.04 -12.48 20.57
N PRO A 179 6.85 -12.10 21.09
CA PRO A 179 6.20 -12.80 22.19
C PRO A 179 5.49 -14.09 21.75
N LEU A 180 5.59 -14.47 20.47
CA LEU A 180 4.82 -15.54 19.85
C LEU A 180 5.50 -16.90 19.98
N LYS A 181 4.72 -17.98 19.95
CA LYS A 181 5.24 -19.35 19.90
C LYS A 181 6.05 -19.55 18.61
N LYS A 182 7.21 -20.20 18.69
CA LYS A 182 8.14 -20.38 17.55
C LYS A 182 7.49 -20.97 16.28
N ALA A 183 6.48 -21.83 16.44
CA ALA A 183 5.74 -22.41 15.32
C ALA A 183 4.91 -21.36 14.57
N ASN A 184 4.42 -20.34 15.26
CA ASN A 184 3.64 -19.25 14.69
C ASN A 184 4.54 -18.19 14.05
N ASP A 185 5.73 -17.92 14.59
CA ASP A 185 6.70 -16.96 14.04
C ASP A 185 7.04 -17.22 12.58
N GLN A 186 7.24 -18.48 12.18
CA GLN A 186 7.56 -18.82 10.79
C GLN A 186 6.37 -18.60 9.85
N LYS A 187 5.17 -19.05 10.26
CA LYS A 187 3.95 -18.86 9.46
C LYS A 187 3.64 -17.37 9.27
N ILE A 188 3.81 -16.59 10.35
CA ILE A 188 3.61 -15.14 10.34
C ILE A 188 4.63 -14.45 9.44
N GLY A 189 5.91 -14.81 9.57
CA GLY A 189 6.96 -14.25 8.74
C GLY A 189 6.74 -14.51 7.25
N GLU A 190 6.29 -15.70 6.88
CA GLU A 190 5.93 -16.02 5.49
C GLU A 190 4.71 -15.23 5.01
N LYS A 191 3.66 -15.16 5.83
CA LYS A 191 2.45 -14.42 5.51
C LYS A 191 2.75 -12.94 5.33
N PHE A 192 3.48 -12.35 6.28
CA PHE A 192 3.95 -10.98 6.20
C PHE A 192 4.77 -10.70 4.93
N ARG A 193 5.73 -11.58 4.61
CA ARG A 193 6.54 -11.47 3.40
C ARG A 193 5.67 -11.50 2.14
N LYS A 194 4.72 -12.43 2.04
CA LYS A 194 3.79 -12.52 0.91
C LYS A 194 2.98 -11.24 0.75
N MET A 195 2.45 -10.70 1.85
CA MET A 195 1.70 -9.44 1.84
C MET A 195 2.55 -8.25 1.37
N VAL A 196 3.78 -8.13 1.87
CA VAL A 196 4.69 -7.07 1.45
C VAL A 196 5.02 -7.18 -0.04
N ILE A 197 5.34 -8.37 -0.54
CA ILE A 197 5.65 -8.59 -1.97
C ILE A 197 4.41 -8.32 -2.83
N ALA A 198 3.23 -8.77 -2.41
CA ALA A 198 1.98 -8.52 -3.14
C ALA A 198 1.70 -7.03 -3.32
N ASN A 199 1.86 -6.24 -2.27
CA ASN A 199 1.56 -4.82 -2.31
C ASN A 199 2.70 -4.00 -2.94
N ALA A 200 3.95 -4.26 -2.56
CA ALA A 200 5.07 -3.42 -3.00
C ALA A 200 5.60 -3.77 -4.41
N VAL A 201 5.35 -4.98 -4.90
CA VAL A 201 5.76 -5.40 -6.25
C VAL A 201 4.53 -5.66 -7.11
N GLY A 202 3.55 -6.38 -6.60
CA GLY A 202 2.38 -6.78 -7.37
C GLY A 202 1.56 -5.60 -7.88
N ILE A 203 1.21 -4.65 -6.99
CA ILE A 203 0.43 -3.47 -7.38
C ILE A 203 1.15 -2.62 -8.43
N PRO A 204 2.42 -2.18 -8.25
CA PRO A 204 3.14 -1.42 -9.27
C PRO A 204 3.31 -2.16 -10.60
N VAL A 205 3.55 -3.47 -10.58
CA VAL A 205 3.68 -4.26 -11.81
C VAL A 205 2.36 -4.30 -12.59
N VAL A 206 1.25 -4.55 -11.91
CA VAL A 206 -0.08 -4.52 -12.54
C VAL A 206 -0.39 -3.12 -13.10
N ALA A 207 -0.12 -2.08 -12.33
CA ALA A 207 -0.30 -0.70 -12.75
C ALA A 207 0.55 -0.33 -13.98
N LEU A 208 1.80 -0.81 -14.02
CA LEU A 208 2.68 -0.60 -15.19
C LEU A 208 2.13 -1.29 -16.44
N VAL A 209 1.69 -2.53 -16.32
CA VAL A 209 1.10 -3.26 -17.47
C VAL A 209 -0.17 -2.57 -17.96
N GLN A 210 -1.06 -2.15 -17.05
CA GLN A 210 -2.26 -1.39 -17.41
C GLN A 210 -1.92 -0.07 -18.11
N ALA A 211 -0.94 0.67 -17.59
CA ALA A 211 -0.49 1.91 -18.20
C ALA A 211 0.11 1.71 -19.60
N LEU A 212 0.92 0.66 -19.79
CA LEU A 212 1.49 0.31 -21.10
C LEU A 212 0.41 -0.08 -22.11
N VAL A 213 -0.56 -0.88 -21.70
CA VAL A 213 -1.69 -1.28 -22.53
C VAL A 213 -2.55 -0.05 -22.87
N SER A 214 -2.80 0.84 -21.91
CA SER A 214 -3.51 2.10 -22.14
C SER A 214 -2.74 3.04 -23.06
N LEU A 215 -1.42 3.10 -22.94
CA LEU A 215 -0.56 3.92 -23.81
C LEU A 215 -0.75 3.58 -25.29
N ILE A 216 -0.89 2.29 -25.60
CA ILE A 216 -1.16 1.82 -26.97
C ILE A 216 -2.47 2.45 -27.48
N SER A 217 -3.53 2.45 -26.66
CA SER A 217 -4.80 3.08 -27.07
C SER A 217 -4.68 4.59 -27.24
N TYR A 218 -3.92 5.25 -26.39
CA TYR A 218 -3.72 6.70 -26.49
C TYR A 218 -3.02 7.11 -27.78
N PHE A 219 -2.06 6.30 -28.27
CA PHE A 219 -1.44 6.53 -29.57
C PHE A 219 -2.36 6.18 -30.74
N ILE A 220 -3.05 5.05 -30.69
CA ILE A 220 -3.93 4.59 -31.78
C ILE A 220 -5.09 5.58 -32.00
N PHE A 221 -5.70 6.04 -30.94
CA PHE A 221 -6.87 6.90 -30.99
C PHE A 221 -6.55 8.39 -30.88
N GLY A 222 -5.27 8.79 -30.92
CA GLY A 222 -4.87 10.18 -30.98
C GLY A 222 -5.17 11.01 -29.71
N ALA A 223 -5.11 10.37 -28.52
CA ALA A 223 -5.33 11.08 -27.27
C ALA A 223 -4.32 12.23 -27.05
N PRO A 224 -4.73 13.34 -26.41
CA PRO A 224 -3.82 14.45 -26.14
C PRO A 224 -2.74 14.03 -25.13
N SER A 225 -1.49 14.37 -25.41
CA SER A 225 -0.33 14.11 -24.50
C SER A 225 -0.23 12.66 -24.00
N PRO A 226 -0.06 11.64 -24.88
CA PRO A 226 -0.11 10.22 -24.51
C PRO A 226 0.85 9.83 -23.37
N LEU A 227 2.05 10.42 -23.31
CA LEU A 227 3.04 10.14 -22.24
C LEU A 227 2.58 10.68 -20.88
N LEU A 228 1.93 11.84 -20.84
CA LEU A 228 1.34 12.33 -19.59
C LEU A 228 0.22 11.40 -19.13
N LEU A 229 -0.67 11.00 -20.06
CA LEU A 229 -1.75 10.07 -19.75
C LEU A 229 -1.24 8.70 -19.29
N PHE A 230 -0.13 8.22 -19.85
CA PHE A 230 0.54 7.01 -19.40
C PHE A 230 0.95 7.10 -17.92
N ILE A 231 1.62 8.21 -17.54
CA ILE A 231 2.05 8.41 -16.14
C ILE A 231 0.85 8.52 -15.20
N LEU A 232 -0.17 9.29 -15.58
CA LEU A 232 -1.39 9.42 -14.80
C LEU A 232 -2.10 8.08 -14.66
N THR A 233 -2.17 7.30 -15.76
CA THR A 233 -2.76 5.95 -15.74
C THR A 233 -1.96 5.00 -14.85
N PHE A 234 -0.64 5.06 -14.86
CA PHE A 234 0.20 4.27 -13.97
C PHE A 234 -0.13 4.55 -12.50
N ILE A 235 -0.17 5.83 -12.12
CA ILE A 235 -0.51 6.24 -10.75
C ILE A 235 -1.95 5.87 -10.41
N GLY A 236 -2.91 6.17 -11.27
CA GLY A 236 -4.32 5.84 -11.07
C GLY A 236 -4.58 4.34 -10.94
N SER A 237 -3.87 3.52 -11.73
CA SER A 237 -3.99 2.06 -11.70
C SER A 237 -3.51 1.42 -10.39
N MET A 238 -2.75 2.14 -9.57
CA MET A 238 -2.40 1.67 -8.22
C MET A 238 -3.61 1.66 -7.27
N ILE A 239 -4.67 2.40 -7.60
CA ILE A 239 -5.91 2.43 -6.82
C ILE A 239 -6.79 1.26 -7.27
N PRO A 240 -7.10 0.28 -6.40
CA PRO A 240 -7.94 -0.85 -6.78
C PRO A 240 -9.36 -0.42 -7.13
N ILE A 241 -10.07 -1.21 -7.94
CA ILE A 241 -11.47 -1.03 -8.36
C ILE A 241 -11.62 0.05 -9.43
N VAL A 242 -11.14 1.26 -9.19
CA VAL A 242 -11.26 2.38 -10.14
C VAL A 242 -10.14 2.32 -11.18
N GLY A 243 -8.92 2.05 -10.75
CA GLY A 243 -7.76 1.76 -11.59
C GLY A 243 -7.53 2.77 -12.71
N ALA A 244 -7.21 2.25 -13.88
CA ALA A 244 -6.97 3.05 -15.08
C ALA A 244 -8.20 3.83 -15.54
N ALA A 245 -9.43 3.44 -15.13
CA ALA A 245 -10.66 4.09 -15.55
C ALA A 245 -10.73 5.56 -15.11
N ILE A 246 -10.09 5.90 -13.99
CA ILE A 246 -10.02 7.28 -13.49
C ILE A 246 -9.37 8.24 -14.50
N ILE A 247 -8.61 7.71 -15.46
CA ILE A 247 -7.90 8.47 -16.49
C ILE A 247 -8.57 8.28 -17.85
N TYR A 248 -8.75 7.03 -18.35
CA TYR A 248 -9.25 6.84 -19.70
C TYR A 248 -10.71 7.25 -19.87
N VAL A 249 -11.54 7.20 -18.81
CA VAL A 249 -12.94 7.65 -18.90
C VAL A 249 -13.05 9.15 -19.12
N PRO A 250 -12.44 10.04 -18.30
CA PRO A 250 -12.44 11.46 -18.58
C PRO A 250 -11.82 11.82 -19.94
N VAL A 251 -10.73 11.15 -20.33
CA VAL A 251 -10.07 11.40 -21.63
C VAL A 251 -10.99 11.04 -22.79
N GLY A 252 -11.63 9.87 -22.75
CA GLY A 252 -12.58 9.46 -23.77
C GLY A 252 -13.78 10.43 -23.88
N LEU A 253 -14.34 10.86 -22.74
CA LEU A 253 -15.41 11.84 -22.69
C LEU A 253 -14.98 13.21 -23.26
N PHE A 254 -13.76 13.66 -22.95
CA PHE A 254 -13.21 14.89 -23.47
C PHE A 254 -13.07 14.84 -25.01
N MET A 255 -12.58 13.74 -25.56
CA MET A 255 -12.45 13.58 -27.01
C MET A 255 -13.81 13.57 -27.67
N LEU A 256 -14.83 12.91 -27.11
CA LEU A 256 -16.21 12.98 -27.56
C LEU A 256 -16.75 14.41 -27.54
N ALA A 257 -16.53 15.13 -26.46
CA ALA A 257 -16.95 16.52 -26.29
C ALA A 257 -16.22 17.48 -27.25
N SER A 258 -15.01 17.12 -27.68
CA SER A 258 -14.22 17.87 -28.68
C SER A 258 -14.59 17.55 -30.14
N GLY A 259 -15.55 16.63 -30.35
CA GLY A 259 -16.01 16.24 -31.70
C GLY A 259 -15.28 15.01 -32.28
N ASP A 260 -14.26 14.50 -31.62
CA ASP A 260 -13.59 13.28 -32.03
C ASP A 260 -14.33 12.04 -31.49
N THR A 261 -15.41 11.70 -32.21
CA THR A 261 -16.26 10.57 -31.82
C THR A 261 -15.53 9.23 -31.96
N PHE A 262 -14.70 9.06 -32.99
CA PHE A 262 -13.97 7.82 -33.21
C PHE A 262 -12.89 7.60 -32.12
N GLY A 263 -12.08 8.62 -31.86
CA GLY A 263 -11.04 8.54 -30.81
C GLY A 263 -11.64 8.35 -29.43
N GLY A 264 -12.67 9.11 -29.07
CA GLY A 264 -13.33 9.03 -27.76
C GLY A 264 -14.00 7.67 -27.51
N LEU A 265 -14.80 7.16 -28.44
CA LEU A 265 -15.40 5.82 -28.32
C LEU A 265 -14.33 4.72 -28.34
N GLY A 266 -13.29 4.88 -29.17
CA GLY A 266 -12.18 3.94 -29.23
C GLY A 266 -11.45 3.78 -27.90
N ILE A 267 -11.11 4.90 -27.22
CA ILE A 267 -10.47 4.88 -25.90
C ILE A 267 -11.39 4.25 -24.86
N LEU A 268 -12.67 4.61 -24.83
CA LEU A 268 -13.62 4.03 -23.89
C LEU A 268 -13.78 2.52 -24.10
N ALA A 269 -14.04 2.11 -25.34
CA ALA A 269 -14.21 0.70 -25.67
C ALA A 269 -12.94 -0.12 -25.35
N TYR A 270 -11.77 0.36 -25.76
CA TYR A 270 -10.50 -0.27 -25.48
C TYR A 270 -10.22 -0.32 -23.97
N GLY A 271 -10.49 0.78 -23.27
CA GLY A 271 -10.32 0.87 -21.82
C GLY A 271 -11.16 -0.16 -21.07
N PHE A 272 -12.46 -0.26 -21.39
CA PHE A 272 -13.33 -1.24 -20.72
C PHE A 272 -13.03 -2.68 -21.14
N LEU A 273 -12.80 -2.95 -22.41
CA LEU A 273 -12.63 -4.31 -22.92
C LEU A 273 -11.21 -4.83 -22.69
N VAL A 274 -10.18 -4.06 -23.07
CA VAL A 274 -8.80 -4.53 -23.05
C VAL A 274 -8.14 -4.27 -21.71
N VAL A 275 -8.14 -2.99 -21.25
CA VAL A 275 -7.49 -2.61 -19.98
C VAL A 275 -8.21 -3.24 -18.79
N GLY A 276 -9.55 -3.29 -18.82
CA GLY A 276 -10.35 -3.97 -17.80
C GLY A 276 -10.11 -5.48 -17.75
N LEU A 277 -9.97 -6.16 -18.91
CA LEU A 277 -9.58 -7.58 -18.94
C LEU A 277 -8.18 -7.80 -18.36
N VAL A 278 -7.22 -6.95 -18.72
CA VAL A 278 -5.86 -7.01 -18.18
C VAL A 278 -5.89 -6.87 -16.65
N ASP A 279 -6.63 -5.92 -16.10
CA ASP A 279 -6.79 -5.77 -14.65
C ASP A 279 -7.31 -7.05 -14.00
N ASN A 280 -8.38 -7.62 -14.53
CA ASN A 280 -8.97 -8.85 -14.01
C ASN A 280 -8.03 -10.04 -14.09
N VAL A 281 -7.39 -10.27 -15.24
CA VAL A 281 -6.45 -11.39 -15.43
C VAL A 281 -5.27 -11.29 -14.46
N PHE A 282 -4.68 -10.10 -14.31
CA PHE A 282 -3.57 -9.91 -13.39
C PHE A 282 -4.01 -10.01 -11.92
N ARG A 283 -5.17 -9.46 -11.54
CA ARG A 283 -5.72 -9.62 -10.19
C ARG A 283 -5.96 -11.09 -9.85
N PHE A 284 -6.62 -11.84 -10.74
CA PHE A 284 -6.87 -13.25 -10.50
C PHE A 284 -5.59 -14.09 -10.49
N THR A 285 -4.62 -13.77 -11.34
CA THR A 285 -3.39 -14.57 -11.46
C THR A 285 -2.37 -14.26 -10.37
N PHE A 286 -2.15 -12.99 -10.07
CA PHE A 286 -1.12 -12.55 -9.13
C PHE A 286 -1.64 -12.44 -7.69
N LEU A 287 -2.77 -11.75 -7.47
CA LEU A 287 -3.24 -11.47 -6.12
C LEU A 287 -3.86 -12.71 -5.45
N LYS A 288 -4.55 -13.57 -6.20
CA LYS A 288 -5.13 -14.81 -5.66
C LYS A 288 -4.07 -15.82 -5.22
N LYS A 289 -2.88 -15.82 -5.83
CA LYS A 289 -1.74 -16.65 -5.39
C LYS A 289 -1.02 -16.10 -4.16
N LEU A 290 -1.16 -14.82 -3.89
CA LEU A 290 -0.39 -14.16 -2.84
C LEU A 290 -1.14 -14.06 -1.53
N GLU A 291 -2.44 -13.76 -1.50
CA GLU A 291 -3.37 -13.93 -0.36
C GLU A 291 -4.79 -13.44 -0.70
N ASN A 292 -5.81 -13.95 0.05
CA ASN A 292 -7.19 -13.47 0.00
C ASN A 292 -7.33 -12.12 0.75
N ILE A 293 -6.68 -11.06 0.22
CA ILE A 293 -6.85 -9.72 0.79
C ILE A 293 -8.14 -9.15 0.22
N HIS A 294 -9.07 -8.79 1.11
CA HIS A 294 -10.33 -8.18 0.70
C HIS A 294 -10.06 -6.82 0.03
N PRO A 295 -10.63 -6.51 -1.15
CA PRO A 295 -10.37 -5.26 -1.86
C PRO A 295 -10.62 -4.00 -1.02
N LEU A 296 -11.58 -4.02 -0.10
CA LEU A 296 -11.87 -2.93 0.83
C LEU A 296 -10.66 -2.60 1.73
N ASN A 297 -9.92 -3.61 2.20
CA ASN A 297 -8.73 -3.39 3.04
C ASN A 297 -7.66 -2.61 2.27
N THR A 298 -7.53 -2.87 0.97
CA THR A 298 -6.59 -2.13 0.12
C THR A 298 -7.06 -0.69 -0.08
N VAL A 299 -8.35 -0.44 -0.34
CA VAL A 299 -8.90 0.91 -0.50
C VAL A 299 -8.74 1.73 0.80
N PHE A 300 -9.17 1.18 1.93
CA PHE A 300 -9.00 1.86 3.23
C PHE A 300 -7.51 2.06 3.57
N GLY A 301 -6.70 1.06 3.24
CA GLY A 301 -5.24 1.16 3.38
C GLY A 301 -4.65 2.31 2.58
N ILE A 302 -5.04 2.48 1.33
CA ILE A 302 -4.57 3.58 0.48
C ILE A 302 -5.00 4.93 1.06
N ILE A 303 -6.27 5.09 1.46
CA ILE A 303 -6.77 6.35 2.04
C ILE A 303 -5.99 6.70 3.32
N LEU A 304 -5.84 5.73 4.23
CA LEU A 304 -5.07 5.91 5.46
C LEU A 304 -3.59 6.18 5.16
N GLY A 305 -3.02 5.42 4.23
CA GLY A 305 -1.63 5.52 3.84
C GLY A 305 -1.28 6.85 3.21
N LEU A 306 -2.11 7.37 2.30
CA LEU A 306 -1.94 8.70 1.70
C LEU A 306 -1.93 9.80 2.77
N LYS A 307 -2.77 9.68 3.79
CA LYS A 307 -2.82 10.64 4.90
C LYS A 307 -1.56 10.59 5.78
N ILE A 308 -1.01 9.41 6.04
CA ILE A 308 0.12 9.21 6.96
C ILE A 308 1.47 9.33 6.24
N PHE A 309 1.59 8.74 5.05
CA PHE A 309 2.86 8.56 4.32
C PHE A 309 2.92 9.32 2.99
N GLY A 310 1.90 10.16 2.69
CA GLY A 310 1.81 10.85 1.41
C GLY A 310 1.79 9.86 0.23
N PHE A 311 2.51 10.16 -0.84
CA PHE A 311 2.56 9.33 -2.05
C PHE A 311 2.97 7.87 -1.78
N PHE A 312 3.91 7.65 -0.88
CA PHE A 312 4.32 6.29 -0.47
C PHE A 312 3.19 5.51 0.20
N GLY A 313 2.16 6.18 0.68
CA GLY A 313 0.98 5.57 1.27
C GLY A 313 0.18 4.68 0.31
N LEU A 314 0.31 4.88 -1.00
CA LEU A 314 -0.27 3.96 -2.01
C LEU A 314 0.23 2.52 -1.83
N ILE A 315 1.48 2.36 -1.44
CA ILE A 315 2.13 1.05 -1.25
C ILE A 315 2.04 0.61 0.21
N PHE A 316 2.41 1.50 1.15
CA PHE A 316 2.54 1.14 2.56
C PHE A 316 1.22 1.13 3.32
N GLY A 317 0.22 1.88 2.87
CA GLY A 317 -1.09 1.90 3.50
C GLY A 317 -1.79 0.53 3.51
N PRO A 318 -1.95 -0.15 2.37
CA PRO A 318 -2.47 -1.50 2.32
C PRO A 318 -1.65 -2.51 3.15
N ILE A 319 -0.33 -2.37 3.17
CA ILE A 319 0.56 -3.20 3.98
C ILE A 319 0.25 -2.99 5.47
N LEU A 320 0.13 -1.74 5.92
CA LEU A 320 -0.16 -1.40 7.31
C LEU A 320 -1.49 -2.00 7.78
N VAL A 321 -2.57 -1.82 7.01
CA VAL A 321 -3.89 -2.38 7.32
C VAL A 321 -3.85 -3.90 7.34
N SER A 322 -3.20 -4.51 6.36
CA SER A 322 -3.07 -5.96 6.27
C SER A 322 -2.30 -6.56 7.45
N ILE A 323 -1.21 -5.90 7.88
CA ILE A 323 -0.44 -6.30 9.06
C ILE A 323 -1.30 -6.20 10.32
N THR A 324 -2.04 -5.10 10.49
CA THR A 324 -2.91 -4.91 11.65
C THR A 324 -3.96 -6.02 11.75
N ILE A 325 -4.60 -6.35 10.63
CA ILE A 325 -5.58 -7.46 10.58
C ILE A 325 -4.91 -8.79 10.90
N LEU A 326 -3.71 -9.04 10.36
CA LEU A 326 -2.95 -10.25 10.65
C LEU A 326 -2.63 -10.37 12.14
N LEU A 327 -2.16 -9.29 12.76
CA LEU A 327 -1.86 -9.29 14.20
C LEU A 327 -3.12 -9.53 15.04
N MET A 328 -4.28 -8.96 14.65
CA MET A 328 -5.56 -9.22 15.32
C MET A 328 -5.98 -10.69 15.19
N GLN A 329 -5.82 -11.31 14.02
CA GLN A 329 -6.12 -12.73 13.82
C GLN A 329 -5.23 -13.62 14.70
N ILE A 330 -3.93 -13.34 14.72
CA ILE A 330 -2.99 -14.09 15.55
C ILE A 330 -3.33 -13.95 17.03
N TYR A 331 -3.64 -12.74 17.48
CA TYR A 331 -4.06 -12.50 18.85
C TYR A 331 -5.30 -13.32 19.18
N GLY A 332 -6.30 -13.34 18.29
CA GLY A 332 -7.50 -14.17 18.44
C GLY A 332 -7.15 -15.67 18.53
N ASP A 333 -6.35 -16.17 17.57
CA ASP A 333 -6.00 -17.60 17.53
C ASP A 333 -5.15 -18.04 18.74
N GLU A 334 -4.22 -17.21 19.21
CA GLU A 334 -3.29 -17.59 20.29
C GLU A 334 -3.90 -17.47 21.69
N PHE A 335 -4.83 -16.52 21.89
CA PHE A 335 -5.43 -16.25 23.19
C PHE A 335 -6.89 -16.74 23.34
N SER A 336 -7.55 -17.19 22.24
CA SER A 336 -8.88 -17.83 22.33
C SER A 336 -8.79 -19.29 22.76
N GLU A 337 -7.69 -20.00 22.48
CA GLU A 337 -7.50 -21.39 22.89
C GLU A 337 -7.30 -21.56 24.43
N GLU A 338 -6.89 -20.52 25.15
CA GLU A 338 -6.74 -20.58 26.61
C GLU A 338 -8.08 -20.52 27.37
N THR A 339 -9.19 -20.23 26.70
CA THR A 339 -10.52 -20.15 27.36
C THR A 339 -11.31 -21.48 27.31
N GLU A 340 -10.89 -22.46 26.51
CA GLU A 340 -11.54 -23.77 26.42
C GLU A 340 -10.96 -24.84 27.39
N ASP A 341 -9.80 -24.61 28.01
CA ASP A 341 -9.23 -25.48 29.03
C ASP A 341 -9.69 -25.09 30.45
N SER A 342 -10.97 -24.77 30.63
CA SER A 342 -11.56 -24.78 31.97
C SER A 342 -12.14 -26.17 32.23
N PRO A 343 -11.61 -26.93 33.20
CA PRO A 343 -12.13 -28.25 33.48
C PRO A 343 -13.47 -28.15 34.21
N ASN A 344 -14.53 -28.02 33.47
CA ASN A 344 -15.87 -28.34 33.95
C ASN A 344 -16.25 -29.73 33.45
N ASP A 345 -15.48 -30.73 33.86
CA ASP A 345 -15.98 -32.08 33.99
C ASP A 345 -17.04 -32.10 35.09
N ILE A 346 -18.22 -31.67 34.76
CA ILE A 346 -19.43 -32.11 35.47
C ILE A 346 -19.64 -33.56 35.04
N VAL A 347 -19.05 -34.47 35.78
CA VAL A 347 -19.38 -35.90 35.77
C VAL A 347 -20.88 -35.96 36.15
N LEU A 348 -21.74 -36.06 35.18
CA LEU A 348 -23.12 -36.46 35.38
C LEU A 348 -23.10 -37.96 35.81
N PRO A 349 -23.73 -38.35 36.92
CA PRO A 349 -23.76 -39.73 37.29
C PRO A 349 -24.50 -40.54 36.23
N GLU A 350 -23.90 -41.66 35.82
CA GLU A 350 -24.48 -42.66 34.95
C GLU A 350 -25.90 -43.01 35.45
N SER A 351 -26.91 -42.59 34.75
CA SER A 351 -28.26 -43.08 34.93
C SER A 351 -28.34 -44.51 34.37
N GLU A 352 -28.64 -45.43 35.28
CA GLU A 352 -28.89 -46.85 35.02
C GLU A 352 -29.73 -47.04 33.75
N THR A 353 -29.20 -47.81 32.82
CA THR A 353 -29.88 -48.22 31.60
C THR A 353 -30.92 -49.28 31.96
N PRO A 354 -32.21 -49.13 31.65
CA PRO A 354 -33.16 -50.20 31.83
C PRO A 354 -32.91 -51.31 30.79
N LEU A 355 -32.85 -52.57 31.32
CA LEU A 355 -32.76 -53.81 30.57
C LEU A 355 -33.85 -53.90 29.46
N GLN A 356 -33.45 -53.96 28.20
CA GLN A 356 -34.36 -54.34 27.11
C GLN A 356 -34.57 -55.87 27.09
N PRO A 357 -35.81 -56.36 26.92
CA PRO A 357 -36.08 -57.81 26.82
C PRO A 357 -35.59 -58.34 25.45
N LYS A 358 -34.90 -59.48 25.51
CA LYS A 358 -34.60 -60.27 24.32
C LYS A 358 -35.87 -60.79 23.69
N ILE A 359 -36.12 -60.48 22.44
CA ILE A 359 -37.10 -61.15 21.60
C ILE A 359 -36.34 -62.09 20.71
N ASP A 360 -36.42 -63.40 21.00
CA ASP A 360 -36.04 -64.49 20.10
C ASP A 360 -37.11 -64.54 19.01
N ILE A 361 -36.69 -64.41 17.77
CA ILE A 361 -37.51 -64.79 16.60
C ILE A 361 -36.69 -65.83 15.85
N ASP A 362 -37.10 -67.12 16.02
CA ASP A 362 -36.84 -68.19 15.10
C ASP A 362 -37.68 -67.92 13.82
N ILE A 363 -37.03 -67.92 12.66
CA ILE A 363 -37.34 -68.63 11.42
C ILE A 363 -36.28 -68.23 10.36
#